data_9e089b396cce3f1db99135854202f8bd
#
_entry.id   9e089b396cce3f1db99135854202f8bd
#
_cell.length_a   1.000
_cell.length_b   1.000
_cell.length_c   1.000
_cell.angle_alpha   90.00
_cell.angle_beta   90.00
_cell.angle_gamma   90.00
#
_symmetry.space_group_name_H-M   'P 1'
#
loop_
_entity.id
_entity.type
_entity.pdbx_description
1 polymer ?
#
loop_
_entity_poly.entity_id
_entity_poly.type
_entity_poly.pdbx_seq_one_letter_code
_entity_poly.pdbx_strand_id
1 'polypeptide(L)'
;SKELFDRNKLLGGLLKACQKRPVNAEDVVTDIETELQNSLRLEVPSRELGEMVMSRLQKIDEVAYVRFASVYREFKDIDTFLAELTVMKQKSEAEHNALLAEQAESKL
;
A
#
# COMPACT_ATOMS: atom_id res chain seq x y z
N SER A 1 -9.81 6.57 -14.94
CA SER A 1 -9.90 8.03 -15.11
C SER A 1 -9.11 8.76 -14.03
N LYS A 2 -8.65 9.95 -14.37
CA LYS A 2 -7.91 10.80 -13.44
C LYS A 2 -8.88 11.66 -12.65
N GLU A 3 -8.67 11.72 -11.35
CA GLU A 3 -9.49 12.54 -10.46
C GLU A 3 -8.58 13.44 -9.63
N LEU A 4 -9.12 14.56 -9.16
CA LEU A 4 -8.41 15.39 -8.21
C LEU A 4 -8.19 14.58 -6.93
N PHE A 5 -7.01 14.73 -6.35
CA PHE A 5 -6.70 14.06 -5.10
C PHE A 5 -7.60 14.57 -3.98
N ASP A 6 -8.35 13.67 -3.35
CA ASP A 6 -9.24 13.98 -2.24
C ASP A 6 -8.71 13.30 -0.97
N ARG A 7 -8.10 14.10 -0.10
CA ARG A 7 -7.48 13.62 1.13
C ARG A 7 -8.49 12.93 2.04
N ASN A 8 -9.67 13.49 2.19
CA ASN A 8 -10.67 12.96 3.11
C ASN A 8 -11.23 11.61 2.64
N LYS A 9 -11.43 11.47 1.35
CA LYS A 9 -11.90 10.22 0.76
C LYS A 9 -10.87 9.11 0.95
N LEU A 10 -9.61 9.41 0.69
CA LEU A 10 -8.53 8.46 0.89
C LEU A 10 -8.39 8.06 2.36
N LEU A 11 -8.43 9.06 3.25
CA LEU A 11 -8.35 8.80 4.69
C LEU A 11 -9.46 7.90 5.18
N GLY A 12 -10.70 8.13 4.71
CA GLY A 12 -11.84 7.29 5.07
C GLY A 12 -11.62 5.83 4.72
N GLY A 13 -11.12 5.55 3.52
CA GLY A 13 -10.81 4.19 3.09
C GLY A 13 -9.69 3.56 3.91
N LEU A 14 -8.65 4.32 4.20
CA LEU A 14 -7.53 3.84 5.01
C LEU A 14 -7.92 3.59 6.46
N LEU A 15 -8.76 4.44 7.06
CA LEU A 15 -9.23 4.24 8.43
C LEU A 15 -9.95 2.90 8.57
N LYS A 16 -10.73 2.50 7.56
CA LYS A 16 -11.40 1.20 7.58
C LYS A 16 -10.40 0.05 7.52
N ALA A 17 -9.41 0.14 6.66
CA ALA A 17 -8.41 -0.91 6.50
C ALA A 17 -7.51 -1.03 7.73
N CYS A 18 -7.24 0.09 8.40
CA CYS A 18 -6.35 0.14 9.55
C CYS A 18 -7.06 -0.04 10.90
N GLN A 19 -8.37 -0.31 10.89
CA GLN A 19 -9.16 -0.45 12.11
C GLN A 19 -8.57 -1.53 13.03
N LYS A 20 -8.33 -1.16 14.30
CA LYS A 20 -7.73 -2.04 15.30
C LYS A 20 -6.32 -2.54 14.95
N ARG A 21 -5.64 -1.81 14.08
CA ARG A 21 -4.24 -2.13 13.75
C ARG A 21 -3.33 -0.97 14.19
N PRO A 22 -2.06 -1.27 14.51
CA PRO A 22 -1.11 -0.23 14.94
C PRO A 22 -0.57 0.55 13.74
N VAL A 23 -1.48 1.15 12.96
CA VAL A 23 -1.15 1.95 11.77
C VAL A 23 -1.81 3.30 11.91
N ASN A 24 -1.03 4.35 11.76
CA ASN A 24 -1.57 5.70 11.71
C ASN A 24 -1.97 6.02 10.27
N ALA A 25 -3.26 5.92 9.97
CA ALA A 25 -3.79 6.15 8.62
C ALA A 25 -3.49 7.58 8.14
N GLU A 26 -3.52 8.56 9.03
CA GLU A 26 -3.24 9.94 8.65
C GLU A 26 -1.79 10.13 8.18
N ASP A 27 -0.85 9.45 8.81
CA ASP A 27 0.56 9.51 8.39
C ASP A 27 0.73 8.93 6.98
N VAL A 28 0.04 7.85 6.67
CA VAL A 28 0.08 7.24 5.34
C VAL A 28 -0.46 8.23 4.30
N VAL A 29 -1.61 8.84 4.60
CA VAL A 29 -2.22 9.84 3.71
C VAL A 29 -1.32 11.04 3.52
N THR A 30 -0.75 11.57 4.59
CA THR A 30 0.15 12.72 4.53
C THR A 30 1.39 12.41 3.68
N ASP A 31 1.92 11.21 3.81
CA ASP A 31 3.08 10.78 3.04
C ASP A 31 2.77 10.73 1.54
N ILE A 32 1.61 10.19 1.17
CA ILE A 32 1.15 10.17 -0.22
C ILE A 32 0.92 11.57 -0.74
N GLU A 33 0.24 12.40 0.05
CA GLU A 33 -0.02 13.81 -0.31
C GLU A 33 1.28 14.56 -0.57
N THR A 34 2.27 14.36 0.27
CA THR A 34 3.58 14.99 0.12
C THR A 34 4.26 14.55 -1.18
N GLU A 35 4.20 13.26 -1.50
CA GLU A 35 4.78 12.74 -2.74
C GLU A 35 4.10 13.37 -3.97
N LEU A 36 2.77 13.47 -3.94
CA LEU A 36 2.03 14.07 -5.04
C LEU A 36 2.35 15.55 -5.19
N GLN A 37 2.45 16.28 -4.08
CA GLN A 37 2.81 17.69 -4.10
C GLN A 37 4.23 17.91 -4.64
N ASN A 38 5.18 17.09 -4.20
CA ASN A 38 6.55 17.16 -4.66
C ASN A 38 6.68 16.86 -6.15
N SER A 39 5.76 16.06 -6.69
CA SER A 39 5.70 15.72 -8.11
C SER A 39 4.85 16.71 -8.91
N LEU A 40 4.31 17.76 -8.26
CA LEU A 40 3.44 18.76 -8.87
C LEU A 40 2.20 18.13 -9.52
N ARG A 41 1.65 17.10 -8.89
CA ARG A 41 0.50 16.36 -9.40
C ARG A 41 -0.76 16.71 -8.62
N LEU A 42 -1.72 17.34 -9.31
CA LEU A 42 -3.04 17.65 -8.74
C LEU A 42 -4.05 16.55 -9.05
N GLU A 43 -3.87 15.87 -10.16
CA GLU A 43 -4.73 14.78 -10.59
C GLU A 43 -3.95 13.48 -10.60
N VAL A 44 -4.58 12.41 -10.13
CA VAL A 44 -3.96 11.09 -10.08
C VAL A 44 -4.98 10.03 -10.45
N PRO A 45 -4.61 9.04 -11.30
CA PRO A 45 -5.53 7.93 -11.57
C PRO A 45 -5.81 7.16 -10.27
N SER A 46 -7.07 6.77 -10.07
CA SER A 46 -7.44 5.99 -8.88
C SER A 46 -6.60 4.74 -8.73
N ARG A 47 -6.28 4.10 -9.84
CA ARG A 47 -5.45 2.89 -9.84
C ARG A 47 -4.06 3.17 -9.29
N GLU A 48 -3.45 4.26 -9.71
CA GLU A 48 -2.13 4.64 -9.24
C GLU A 48 -2.15 4.98 -7.75
N LEU A 49 -3.17 5.71 -7.33
CA LEU A 49 -3.34 6.06 -5.92
C LEU A 49 -3.46 4.81 -5.06
N GLY A 50 -4.25 3.82 -5.50
CA GLY A 50 -4.38 2.55 -4.81
C GLY A 50 -3.06 1.82 -4.70
N GLU A 51 -2.26 1.80 -5.76
CA GLU A 51 -0.93 1.17 -5.74
C GLU A 51 0.01 1.88 -4.77
N MET A 52 -0.07 3.19 -4.67
CA MET A 52 0.73 3.96 -3.71
C MET A 52 0.39 3.58 -2.27
N VAL A 53 -0.90 3.44 -1.97
CA VAL A 53 -1.37 3.00 -0.65
C VAL A 53 -0.88 1.58 -0.36
N MET A 54 -1.07 0.67 -1.29
CA MET A 54 -0.70 -0.73 -1.11
C MET A 54 0.80 -0.89 -0.90
N SER A 55 1.61 -0.16 -1.64
CA SER A 55 3.06 -0.19 -1.49
C SER A 55 3.49 0.21 -0.08
N ARG A 56 2.82 1.18 0.52
CA ARG A 56 3.14 1.63 1.87
C ARG A 56 2.63 0.66 2.92
N LEU A 57 1.38 0.21 2.81
CA LEU A 57 0.80 -0.73 3.78
C LEU A 57 1.54 -2.06 3.81
N GLN A 58 2.00 -2.53 2.67
CA GLN A 58 2.77 -3.78 2.60
C GLN A 58 3.96 -3.77 3.54
N LYS A 59 4.59 -2.61 3.72
CA LYS A 59 5.77 -2.47 4.58
C LYS A 59 5.43 -2.19 6.03
N ILE A 60 4.20 -1.75 6.31
CA ILE A 60 3.80 -1.31 7.64
C ILE A 60 3.00 -2.38 8.38
N ASP A 61 1.98 -2.93 7.75
CA ASP A 61 1.07 -3.87 8.41
C ASP A 61 0.36 -4.77 7.40
N GLU A 62 0.65 -6.06 7.47
CA GLU A 62 0.13 -7.03 6.51
C GLU A 62 -1.40 -7.13 6.54
N VAL A 63 -2.01 -7.04 7.73
CA VAL A 63 -3.47 -7.14 7.85
C VAL A 63 -4.16 -5.95 7.18
N ALA A 64 -3.70 -4.75 7.45
CA ALA A 64 -4.24 -3.54 6.81
C ALA A 64 -4.06 -3.62 5.30
N TYR A 65 -2.91 -4.11 4.85
CA TYR A 65 -2.61 -4.30 3.44
C TYR A 65 -3.62 -5.24 2.77
N VAL A 66 -3.86 -6.41 3.36
CA VAL A 66 -4.82 -7.39 2.83
C VAL A 66 -6.23 -6.82 2.78
N ARG A 67 -6.64 -6.13 3.84
CA ARG A 67 -7.96 -5.50 3.88
C ARG A 67 -8.13 -4.46 2.78
N PHE A 68 -7.16 -3.60 2.60
CA PHE A 68 -7.20 -2.58 1.56
C PHE A 68 -7.21 -3.21 0.17
N ALA A 69 -6.34 -4.19 -0.06
CA ALA A 69 -6.24 -4.87 -1.34
C ALA A 69 -7.55 -5.57 -1.71
N SER A 70 -8.23 -6.19 -0.75
CA SER A 70 -9.47 -6.91 -1.01
C SER A 70 -10.59 -5.99 -1.49
N VAL A 71 -10.62 -4.75 -1.01
CA VAL A 71 -11.61 -3.76 -1.45
C VAL A 71 -11.18 -3.11 -2.75
N TYR A 72 -9.93 -2.70 -2.83
CA TYR A 72 -9.42 -1.96 -3.97
C TYR A 72 -9.39 -2.77 -5.27
N ARG A 73 -8.98 -4.05 -5.21
CA ARG A 73 -8.83 -4.89 -6.40
C ARG A 73 -10.12 -5.60 -6.81
N GLU A 74 -11.14 -5.59 -5.96
CA GLU A 74 -12.43 -6.21 -6.26
C GLU A 74 -12.31 -7.63 -6.83
N PHE A 75 -11.67 -8.51 -6.05
CA PHE A 75 -11.45 -9.90 -6.49
C PHE A 75 -12.75 -10.62 -6.79
N LYS A 76 -12.81 -11.32 -7.93
CA LYS A 76 -14.01 -12.01 -8.38
C LYS A 76 -14.29 -13.28 -7.59
N ASP A 77 -13.25 -13.94 -7.09
CA ASP A 77 -13.37 -15.21 -6.36
C ASP A 77 -12.17 -15.40 -5.42
N ILE A 78 -12.28 -16.41 -4.57
CA ILE A 78 -11.27 -16.72 -3.57
C ILE A 78 -9.95 -17.17 -4.21
N ASP A 79 -10.02 -17.93 -5.29
CA ASP A 79 -8.81 -18.42 -5.94
C ASP A 79 -7.96 -17.29 -6.51
N THR A 80 -8.60 -16.32 -7.14
CA THR A 80 -7.91 -15.13 -7.66
C THR A 80 -7.30 -14.32 -6.52
N PHE A 81 -8.04 -14.18 -5.42
CA PHE A 81 -7.56 -13.48 -4.23
C PHE A 81 -6.32 -14.17 -3.64
N LEU A 82 -6.38 -15.49 -3.47
CA LEU A 82 -5.28 -16.27 -2.93
C LEU A 82 -4.04 -16.23 -3.83
N ALA A 83 -4.25 -16.31 -5.15
CA ALA A 83 -3.16 -16.24 -6.11
C ALA A 83 -2.43 -14.89 -6.00
N GLU A 84 -3.17 -13.79 -5.92
CA GLU A 84 -2.57 -12.46 -5.77
C GLU A 84 -1.84 -12.31 -4.45
N LEU A 85 -2.42 -12.81 -3.34
CA LEU A 85 -1.77 -12.78 -2.04
C LEU A 85 -0.44 -13.54 -2.06
N THR A 86 -0.41 -14.67 -2.74
CA THR A 86 0.82 -15.47 -2.87
C THR A 86 1.91 -14.67 -3.58
N VAL A 87 1.57 -14.02 -4.69
CA VAL A 87 2.52 -13.18 -5.43
C VAL A 87 3.04 -12.04 -4.54
N MET A 88 2.15 -11.38 -3.82
CA MET A 88 2.50 -10.28 -2.92
C MET A 88 3.45 -10.74 -1.82
N LYS A 89 3.17 -11.92 -1.23
CA LYS A 89 4.00 -12.48 -0.19
C LYS A 89 5.39 -12.82 -0.70
N GLN A 90 5.48 -13.43 -1.87
CA GLN A 90 6.77 -13.75 -2.50
C GLN A 90 7.59 -12.50 -2.76
N LYS A 91 6.96 -11.44 -3.23
CA LYS A 91 7.62 -10.17 -3.48
C LYS A 91 8.15 -9.56 -2.19
N SER A 92 7.34 -9.58 -1.13
CA SER A 92 7.74 -9.06 0.17
C SER A 92 8.92 -9.85 0.76
N GLU A 93 8.89 -11.18 0.64
CA GLU A 93 9.97 -12.05 1.10
C GLU A 93 11.25 -11.79 0.32
N ALA A 94 11.16 -11.62 -1.00
CA ALA A 94 12.31 -11.30 -1.84
C ALA A 94 12.96 -9.97 -1.45
N GLU A 95 12.13 -8.96 -1.18
CA GLU A 95 12.62 -7.65 -0.74
C GLU A 95 13.31 -7.74 0.62
N HIS A 96 12.71 -8.50 1.55
CA HIS A 96 13.28 -8.72 2.88
C HIS A 96 14.63 -9.46 2.80
N ASN A 97 14.71 -10.50 1.99
CA ASN A 97 15.94 -11.26 1.80
C ASN A 97 17.03 -10.42 1.15
N ALA A 98 16.67 -9.58 0.19
CA ALA A 98 17.63 -8.66 -0.43
C ALA A 98 18.20 -7.68 0.59
N LEU A 99 17.35 -7.16 1.48
CA LEU A 99 17.77 -6.25 2.53
C LEU A 99 18.72 -6.93 3.52
N LEU A 100 18.41 -8.17 3.92
CA LEU A 100 19.27 -8.95 4.81
C LEU A 100 20.64 -9.22 4.17
N ALA A 101 20.66 -9.55 2.89
CA ALA A 101 21.91 -9.78 2.16
C ALA A 101 22.77 -8.51 2.11
N GLU A 102 22.14 -7.36 1.87
CA GLU A 102 22.81 -6.07 1.87
C GLU A 102 23.40 -5.73 3.23
N GLN A 103 22.65 -5.99 4.30
CA GLN A 103 23.15 -5.77 5.67
C GLN A 103 24.32 -6.70 6.01
N ALA A 104 24.27 -7.94 5.55
CA ALA A 104 25.35 -8.89 5.76
C ALA A 104 26.65 -8.44 5.06
N GLU A 105 26.52 -7.92 3.83
CA GLU A 105 27.67 -7.38 3.10
C GLU A 105 28.30 -6.19 3.81
N SER A 106 27.48 -5.31 4.38
CA SER A 106 27.99 -4.11 5.05
C SER A 106 28.74 -4.42 6.35
N LYS A 107 28.61 -5.64 6.89
CA LYS A 107 29.30 -6.07 8.09
C LYS A 107 30.66 -6.71 7.81
N LEU A 108 30.91 -6.99 6.57
CA LEU A 108 32.19 -7.56 6.15
C LEU A 108 33.22 -6.47 5.89
#